data_fae85f78aff0382fd58bcf3d54193a05
#
_entry.id   fae85f78aff0382fd58bcf3d54193a05
#
_cell.length_a   1.000
_cell.length_b   1.000
_cell.length_c   1.000
_cell.angle_alpha   90.00
_cell.angle_beta   90.00
_cell.angle_gamma   90.00
#
_symmetry.space_group_name_H-M   'P 1'
#
loop_
_entity.id
_entity.type
_entity.pdbx_description
1 polymer ?
#
loop_
_entity_poly.entity_id
_entity_poly.type
_entity_poly.pdbx_seq_one_letter_code
_entity_poly.pdbx_strand_id
1 'polypeptide(L)'
;MTPTPSQTVGPFFGVGLLPVNGPDGVRIEGRVLDGAGEPVADALLEAWHGDQFARCRTDDEGAFHFTIRSAPFLNITVFARGLLRHLNTRMYFPDSAEDAVLSLVDPPRRHTLIAKQDRDVLRFDVRLQGEDETVFFA
;
A
#
# COMPACT_ATOMS: atom_id res chain seq x y z
N MET A 1 12.97 1.58 -8.96
CA MET A 1 12.77 1.54 -9.43
C MET A 1 12.51 1.53 -9.60
N THR A 2 12.73 1.80 -9.29
CA THR A 2 12.60 1.73 -9.73
C THR A 2 12.32 1.97 -9.78
N PRO A 3 12.14 2.25 -9.68
CA PRO A 3 11.99 2.36 -10.01
C PRO A 3 11.86 2.62 -10.24
N THR A 4 12.02 2.85 -10.06
CA THR A 4 12.02 2.91 -10.58
C THR A 4 11.99 3.27 -10.69
N PRO A 5 11.86 3.45 -10.62
CA PRO A 5 11.87 3.59 -10.94
C PRO A 5 11.83 4.04 -10.93
N SER A 6 11.96 4.30 -10.81
CA SER A 6 11.95 4.43 -11.15
C SER A 6 12.10 4.77 -10.95
N GLN A 7 11.92 4.85 -10.68
CA GLN A 7 12.13 4.82 -10.82
C GLN A 7 12.23 5.00 -10.56
N THR A 8 12.19 5.16 -10.25
CA THR A 8 12.40 5.05 -10.32
C THR A 8 12.72 5.45 -9.99
N VAL A 9 12.70 5.62 -9.68
CA VAL A 9 12.93 5.56 -9.69
C VAL A 9 13.26 5.62 -9.30
N GLY A 10 13.22 5.73 -9.06
CA GLY A 10 13.41 5.29 -8.94
C GLY A 10 13.65 5.48 -8.46
N PRO A 11 13.68 5.42 -8.17
CA PRO A 11 13.73 5.38 -7.71
C PRO A 11 13.76 6.01 -7.27
N PHE A 12 13.66 6.05 -7.04
CA PHE A 12 13.40 6.37 -6.67
C PHE A 12 13.42 7.03 -5.99
N PHE A 13 13.35 7.09 -5.90
CA PHE A 13 13.27 7.31 -5.11
C PHE A 13 13.99 6.99 -4.59
N GLY A 14 14.54 6.81 -4.64
CA GLY A 14 15.18 6.25 -4.32
C GLY A 14 15.47 5.85 -3.82
N VAL A 15 15.07 5.93 -3.84
CA VAL A 15 15.16 5.20 -3.12
C VAL A 15 15.06 3.95 -2.72
N GLY A 16 14.48 3.29 -2.57
CA GLY A 16 14.49 1.93 -2.24
C GLY A 16 15.80 1.31 -1.88
N LEU A 17 16.66 2.15 -1.43
CA LEU A 17 17.99 1.68 -1.05
C LEU A 17 18.12 1.42 0.43
N LEU A 18 17.07 1.72 1.20
CA LEU A 18 17.11 1.49 2.64
C LEU A 18 17.00 -0.01 2.92
N PRO A 19 17.67 -0.49 3.97
CA PRO A 19 17.57 -1.89 4.33
C PRO A 19 16.14 -2.22 4.75
N VAL A 20 15.71 -3.40 4.37
CA VAL A 20 14.40 -3.89 4.74
C VAL A 20 14.40 -4.23 6.23
N ASN A 21 13.38 -3.78 6.94
CA ASN A 21 13.25 -4.03 8.38
C ASN A 21 14.44 -3.56 9.19
N GLY A 22 15.17 -2.56 8.65
CA GLY A 22 16.25 -1.96 9.38
C GLY A 22 15.76 -0.84 10.27
N PRO A 23 16.68 -0.12 10.96
CA PRO A 23 16.28 0.97 11.85
C PRO A 23 15.55 2.10 11.11
N ASP A 24 15.74 2.22 9.80
CA ASP A 24 15.13 3.28 9.01
C ASP A 24 13.78 2.91 8.46
N GLY A 25 13.34 1.67 8.60
CA GLY A 25 12.00 1.36 8.21
C GLY A 25 11.76 -0.07 7.79
N VAL A 26 10.51 -0.31 7.48
CA VAL A 26 9.98 -1.57 7.01
C VAL A 26 9.63 -1.38 5.53
N ARG A 27 10.01 -2.33 4.70
CA ARG A 27 9.64 -2.28 3.29
C ARG A 27 8.26 -2.89 3.09
N ILE A 28 7.41 -2.14 2.41
CA ILE A 28 6.05 -2.54 2.07
C ILE A 28 5.98 -2.64 0.57
N GLU A 29 5.47 -3.77 0.06
CA GLU A 29 5.31 -3.98 -1.37
C GLU A 29 3.91 -4.48 -1.66
N GLY A 30 3.39 -4.10 -2.81
CA GLY A 30 2.10 -4.57 -3.23
C GLY A 30 1.81 -4.23 -4.67
N ARG A 31 0.59 -4.54 -5.09
CA ARG A 31 0.11 -4.23 -6.43
C ARG A 31 -1.27 -3.62 -6.34
N VAL A 32 -1.59 -2.77 -7.30
CA VAL A 32 -2.95 -2.26 -7.48
C VAL A 32 -3.58 -3.06 -8.61
N LEU A 33 -4.72 -3.67 -8.34
CA LEU A 33 -5.42 -4.54 -9.28
C LEU A 33 -6.85 -4.02 -9.49
N ASP A 34 -7.34 -4.17 -10.72
CA ASP A 34 -8.72 -3.77 -11.05
C ASP A 34 -9.69 -4.93 -10.79
N GLY A 35 -10.95 -4.76 -11.19
CA GLY A 35 -11.99 -5.74 -10.93
C GLY A 35 -11.78 -7.07 -11.64
N ALA A 36 -10.98 -7.09 -12.70
CA ALA A 36 -10.67 -8.31 -13.44
C ALA A 36 -9.39 -8.96 -12.92
N GLY A 37 -8.76 -8.39 -11.89
CA GLY A 37 -7.49 -8.87 -11.39
C GLY A 37 -6.30 -8.42 -12.21
N GLU A 38 -6.50 -7.45 -13.11
CA GLU A 38 -5.43 -6.94 -13.96
C GLU A 38 -4.69 -5.81 -13.28
N PRO A 39 -3.37 -5.72 -13.50
CA PRO A 39 -2.59 -4.65 -12.87
C PRO A 39 -2.98 -3.27 -13.39
N VAL A 40 -2.97 -2.29 -12.47
CA VAL A 40 -3.26 -0.90 -12.78
C VAL A 40 -1.95 -0.14 -12.80
N ALA A 41 -1.49 0.22 -14.01
CA ALA A 41 -0.31 1.06 -14.18
C ALA A 41 -0.68 2.52 -13.93
N ASP A 42 0.31 3.33 -13.59
CA ASP A 42 0.13 4.77 -13.42
C ASP A 42 -0.83 5.17 -12.32
N ALA A 43 -1.05 4.31 -11.35
CA ALA A 43 -1.73 4.72 -10.13
C ALA A 43 -0.72 5.39 -9.22
N LEU A 44 -1.20 6.35 -8.43
CA LEU A 44 -0.37 7.02 -7.43
C LEU A 44 -0.90 6.68 -6.06
N LEU A 45 -0.03 6.19 -5.19
CA LEU A 45 -0.39 5.90 -3.82
C LEU A 45 0.38 6.84 -2.89
N GLU A 46 -0.32 7.34 -1.89
CA GLU A 46 0.27 8.12 -0.81
C GLU A 46 -0.02 7.42 0.49
N ALA A 47 0.99 7.27 1.32
CA ALA A 47 0.87 6.60 2.62
C ALA A 47 1.36 7.55 3.70
N TRP A 48 0.62 7.64 4.80
CA TRP A 48 1.05 8.51 5.90
C TRP A 48 0.52 8.03 7.24
N HIS A 49 1.26 8.39 8.28
CA HIS A 49 0.85 8.21 9.67
C HIS A 49 1.69 9.17 10.52
N GLY A 50 1.01 10.02 11.29
CA GLY A 50 1.73 11.02 12.06
C GLY A 50 2.51 11.95 11.13
N ASP A 51 3.81 12.07 11.35
CA ASP A 51 4.68 12.91 10.54
C ASP A 51 5.35 12.15 9.39
N GLN A 52 5.04 10.87 9.21
CA GLN A 52 5.59 10.09 8.12
C GLN A 52 4.72 10.22 6.87
N PHE A 53 5.37 10.36 5.73
CA PHE A 53 4.69 10.44 4.44
C PHE A 53 5.56 9.79 3.38
N ALA A 54 4.95 8.96 2.53
CA ALA A 54 5.62 8.35 1.39
C ALA A 54 4.68 8.34 0.20
N ARG A 55 5.24 8.29 -0.98
CA ARG A 55 4.47 8.33 -2.22
C ARG A 55 5.12 7.38 -3.23
N CYS A 56 4.31 6.66 -3.99
CA CYS A 56 4.82 5.77 -5.03
C CYS A 56 3.81 5.67 -6.16
N ARG A 57 4.32 5.72 -7.39
CA ARG A 57 3.51 5.48 -8.58
C ARG A 57 3.69 4.02 -8.98
N THR A 58 2.62 3.37 -9.40
CA THR A 58 2.72 1.97 -9.83
C THR A 58 3.42 1.88 -11.17
N ASP A 59 4.14 0.77 -11.38
CA ASP A 59 4.77 0.46 -12.66
C ASP A 59 3.78 -0.25 -13.58
N ASP A 60 4.27 -0.77 -14.70
CA ASP A 60 3.43 -1.44 -15.71
C ASP A 60 2.76 -2.69 -15.17
N GLU A 61 3.28 -3.25 -14.09
CA GLU A 61 2.69 -4.43 -13.46
C GLU A 61 1.84 -4.08 -12.26
N GLY A 62 1.57 -2.79 -12.07
CA GLY A 62 0.77 -2.33 -10.96
C GLY A 62 1.50 -2.33 -9.63
N ALA A 63 2.81 -2.56 -9.64
CA ALA A 63 3.57 -2.71 -8.40
C ALA A 63 3.93 -1.37 -7.78
N PHE A 64 3.88 -1.32 -6.47
CA PHE A 64 4.31 -0.15 -5.68
C PHE A 64 5.12 -0.62 -4.49
N HIS A 65 5.85 0.30 -3.89
CA HIS A 65 6.57 0.01 -2.65
C HIS A 65 6.76 1.28 -1.83
N PHE A 66 6.90 1.08 -0.53
CA PHE A 66 7.25 2.13 0.43
C PHE A 66 8.27 1.57 1.41
N THR A 67 9.09 2.46 1.96
CA THR A 67 9.90 2.15 3.12
C THR A 67 9.51 3.16 4.19
N ILE A 68 9.04 2.67 5.34
CA ILE A 68 8.45 3.53 6.34
C ILE A 68 8.66 2.92 7.72
N ARG A 69 8.77 3.78 8.74
CA ARG A 69 8.93 3.27 10.10
C ARG A 69 7.65 2.56 10.52
N SER A 70 7.81 1.50 11.31
CA SER A 70 6.69 0.73 11.80
C SER A 70 5.71 1.64 12.57
N ALA A 71 4.43 1.38 12.40
CA ALA A 71 3.35 2.14 13.02
C ALA A 71 2.17 1.18 13.20
N PRO A 72 1.14 1.57 13.96
CA PRO A 72 -0.04 0.71 14.05
C PRO A 72 -0.71 0.49 12.70
N PHE A 73 -0.77 1.57 11.91
CA PHE A 73 -1.36 1.52 10.57
C PHE A 73 -0.83 2.67 9.74
N LEU A 74 -1.07 2.59 8.44
CA LEU A 74 -0.84 3.70 7.50
C LEU A 74 -2.16 4.08 6.87
N ASN A 75 -2.41 5.39 6.75
CA ASN A 75 -3.48 5.87 5.89
C ASN A 75 -2.95 5.82 4.46
N ILE A 76 -3.75 5.31 3.54
CA ILE A 76 -3.35 5.18 2.15
C ILE A 76 -4.41 5.81 1.27
N THR A 77 -3.98 6.69 0.36
CA THR A 77 -4.85 7.29 -0.64
C THR A 77 -4.39 6.81 -1.99
N VAL A 78 -5.35 6.36 -2.81
CA VAL A 78 -5.07 5.83 -4.15
C VAL A 78 -5.71 6.74 -5.18
N PHE A 79 -4.89 7.20 -6.12
CA PHE A 79 -5.33 7.97 -7.28
C PHE A 79 -5.07 7.10 -8.52
N ALA A 80 -6.06 6.93 -9.37
CA ALA A 80 -5.90 6.12 -10.58
C ALA A 80 -6.76 6.69 -11.68
N ARG A 81 -6.34 6.44 -12.92
CA ARG A 81 -7.14 6.84 -14.07
C ARG A 81 -8.46 6.10 -14.06
N GLY A 82 -9.52 6.78 -14.44
CA GLY A 82 -10.85 6.19 -14.45
C GLY A 82 -11.59 6.31 -13.13
N LEU A 83 -10.91 6.67 -12.05
CA LEU A 83 -11.58 6.96 -10.80
C LEU A 83 -12.06 8.40 -10.83
N LEU A 84 -13.33 8.61 -10.49
CA LEU A 84 -13.88 9.96 -10.37
C LEU A 84 -13.30 10.68 -9.18
N ARG A 85 -12.90 9.94 -8.17
CA ARG A 85 -12.34 10.47 -6.93
C ARG A 85 -11.26 9.53 -6.43
N HIS A 86 -10.35 10.05 -5.62
CA HIS A 86 -9.38 9.20 -4.96
C HIS A 86 -10.09 8.28 -3.98
N LEU A 87 -9.43 7.18 -3.64
CA LEU A 87 -9.94 6.21 -2.68
C LEU A 87 -9.05 6.22 -1.45
N ASN A 88 -9.67 6.11 -0.28
CA ASN A 88 -8.95 6.07 1.00
C ASN A 88 -9.06 4.70 1.61
N THR A 89 -7.95 4.17 2.10
CA THR A 89 -7.94 2.91 2.83
C THR A 89 -6.90 3.01 3.94
N ARG A 90 -6.71 1.93 4.67
CA ARG A 90 -5.68 1.78 5.68
C ARG A 90 -4.96 0.47 5.47
N MET A 91 -3.68 0.46 5.79
CA MET A 91 -2.92 -0.78 5.90
C MET A 91 -2.54 -0.96 7.35
N TYR A 92 -2.97 -2.03 7.97
CA TYR A 92 -2.59 -2.35 9.34
C TYR A 92 -1.35 -3.23 9.34
N PHE A 93 -0.41 -2.90 10.21
CA PHE A 93 0.75 -3.77 10.45
C PHE A 93 0.26 -5.01 11.17
N PRO A 94 0.76 -6.21 10.81
CA PRO A 94 0.20 -7.46 11.37
C PRO A 94 0.17 -7.52 12.88
N ASP A 95 1.18 -6.96 13.53
CA ASP A 95 1.29 -7.03 14.99
C ASP A 95 0.42 -6.02 15.72
N SER A 96 -0.22 -5.11 14.99
CA SER A 96 -0.98 -4.01 15.57
C SER A 96 -2.39 -3.93 15.00
N ALA A 97 -2.90 -5.03 14.45
CA ALA A 97 -4.16 -5.02 13.70
C ALA A 97 -5.37 -5.06 14.63
N GLU A 98 -5.46 -4.06 15.52
CA GLU A 98 -6.57 -3.95 16.46
C GLU A 98 -6.83 -2.48 16.76
N ASP A 99 -7.99 -1.99 16.35
CA ASP A 99 -8.46 -0.69 16.79
C ASP A 99 -9.96 -0.57 16.51
N ALA A 100 -10.53 0.58 16.93
CA ALA A 100 -11.97 0.77 16.81
C ALA A 100 -12.43 0.82 15.34
N VAL A 101 -11.58 1.35 14.45
CA VAL A 101 -11.94 1.45 13.03
C VAL A 101 -11.98 0.07 12.39
N LEU A 102 -10.96 -0.75 12.66
CA LEU A 102 -10.91 -2.09 12.11
C LEU A 102 -12.07 -2.95 12.62
N SER A 103 -12.48 -2.75 13.87
CA SER A 103 -13.57 -3.52 14.44
C SER A 103 -14.93 -3.18 13.80
N LEU A 104 -15.03 -2.03 13.11
CA LEU A 104 -16.25 -1.67 12.39
C LEU A 104 -16.33 -2.32 11.02
N VAL A 105 -15.22 -2.90 10.53
CA VAL A 105 -15.19 -3.56 9.23
C VAL A 105 -15.78 -4.96 9.37
N ASP A 106 -16.55 -5.36 8.37
CA ASP A 106 -17.13 -6.70 8.30
C ASP A 106 -16.02 -7.74 8.50
N PRO A 107 -16.15 -8.65 9.47
CA PRO A 107 -15.07 -9.59 9.77
C PRO A 107 -14.50 -10.33 8.56
N PRO A 108 -15.30 -10.84 7.61
CA PRO A 108 -14.74 -11.53 6.44
C PRO A 108 -13.90 -10.63 5.53
N ARG A 109 -13.99 -9.30 5.69
CA ARG A 109 -13.27 -8.37 4.84
C ARG A 109 -12.09 -7.70 5.54
N ARG A 110 -11.89 -7.95 6.83
CA ARG A 110 -10.81 -7.31 7.60
C ARG A 110 -9.44 -7.66 7.04
N HIS A 111 -9.28 -8.86 6.49
CA HIS A 111 -7.99 -9.29 5.94
C HIS A 111 -7.50 -8.38 4.81
N THR A 112 -8.42 -7.69 4.13
CA THR A 112 -8.02 -6.81 3.01
C THR A 112 -7.25 -5.58 3.50
N LEU A 113 -7.30 -5.30 4.80
CA LEU A 113 -6.63 -4.14 5.39
C LEU A 113 -5.36 -4.52 6.16
N ILE A 114 -5.07 -5.81 6.31
CA ILE A 114 -3.93 -6.25 7.11
C ILE A 114 -2.82 -6.73 6.19
N ALA A 115 -1.65 -6.08 6.30
CA ALA A 115 -0.47 -6.51 5.53
C ALA A 115 -0.04 -7.88 5.99
N LYS A 116 0.57 -8.63 5.09
CA LYS A 116 1.07 -9.97 5.38
C LYS A 116 2.59 -9.97 5.35
N GLN A 117 3.18 -10.59 6.36
CA GLN A 117 4.63 -10.75 6.40
C GLN A 117 5.05 -11.75 5.33
N ASP A 118 5.97 -11.35 4.47
CA ASP A 118 6.53 -12.20 3.45
C ASP A 118 8.04 -11.99 3.46
N ARG A 119 8.74 -12.87 4.19
CA ARG A 119 10.17 -12.76 4.40
C ARG A 119 10.51 -11.41 5.03
N ASP A 120 11.22 -10.56 4.30
CA ASP A 120 11.69 -9.27 4.80
C ASP A 120 10.76 -8.11 4.47
N VAL A 121 9.64 -8.38 3.81
CA VAL A 121 8.73 -7.32 3.39
C VAL A 121 7.33 -7.58 3.92
N LEU A 122 6.53 -6.52 3.97
CA LEU A 122 5.10 -6.63 4.20
C LEU A 122 4.40 -6.51 2.86
N ARG A 123 3.50 -7.46 2.57
CA ARG A 123 2.73 -7.45 1.32
C ARG A 123 1.36 -6.84 1.58
N PHE A 124 0.99 -5.89 0.74
CA PHE A 124 -0.32 -5.26 0.82
C PHE A 124 -0.82 -4.93 -0.58
N ASP A 125 -1.78 -5.71 -1.07
CA ASP A 125 -2.35 -5.48 -2.40
C ASP A 125 -3.63 -4.67 -2.26
N VAL A 126 -3.85 -3.76 -3.22
CA VAL A 126 -5.05 -2.94 -3.28
C VAL A 126 -5.89 -3.45 -4.45
N ARG A 127 -7.08 -3.96 -4.16
CA ARG A 127 -8.02 -4.43 -5.17
C ARG A 127 -9.15 -3.43 -5.26
N LEU A 128 -9.25 -2.76 -6.41
CA LEU A 128 -10.18 -1.65 -6.58
C LEU A 128 -11.63 -2.12 -6.67
N GLN A 129 -11.85 -3.37 -7.07
CA GLN A 129 -13.18 -3.89 -7.31
C GLN A 129 -13.15 -5.41 -7.31
N GLY A 130 -14.31 -6.05 -7.19
CA GLY A 130 -14.45 -7.48 -7.36
C GLY A 130 -14.27 -8.27 -6.08
N GLU A 131 -14.01 -9.56 -6.23
CA GLU A 131 -13.74 -10.44 -5.10
C GLU A 131 -12.54 -9.94 -4.33
N ASP A 132 -12.61 -10.01 -3.02
CA ASP A 132 -11.55 -9.53 -2.14
C ASP A 132 -11.23 -8.05 -2.35
N GLU A 133 -12.22 -7.28 -2.78
CA GLU A 133 -12.06 -5.82 -2.89
C GLU A 133 -11.56 -5.25 -1.56
N THR A 134 -10.55 -4.40 -1.65
CA THR A 134 -10.04 -3.68 -0.49
C THR A 134 -11.15 -2.82 0.11
N VAL A 135 -11.24 -2.76 1.43
CA VAL A 135 -12.21 -1.89 2.09
C VAL A 135 -11.73 -0.46 1.95
N PHE A 136 -12.62 0.39 1.44
CA PHE A 136 -12.31 1.81 1.32
C PHE A 136 -13.20 2.61 2.26
N PHE A 137 -12.67 3.71 2.74
CA PHE A 137 -13.37 4.60 3.67
C PHE A 137 -13.79 5.88 2.95
N ALA A 138 -14.92 6.42 3.39
CA ALA A 138 -15.44 7.65 2.80
C ALA A 138 -14.55 8.87 3.13
#